data_02900d62fe0648514577cf3de6f27c25
#
_entry.id   02900d62fe0648514577cf3de6f27c25
#
_cell.length_a   1.000
_cell.length_b   1.000
_cell.length_c   1.000
_cell.angle_alpha   90.00
_cell.angle_beta   90.00
_cell.angle_gamma   90.00
#
_symmetry.space_group_name_H-M   'P 1'
#
loop_
_entity.id
_entity.type
_entity.pdbx_description
1 polymer ?
#
loop_
_entity_poly.entity_id
_entity_poly.type
_entity_poly.pdbx_seq_one_letter_code
_entity_poly.pdbx_strand_id
1 'polypeptide(L)'
;MIERRELPTWATALLAVAAGLLIGAGQAPLGVWPATMIGLALLTWLVAGMRKRAAFGYGYIAGIAMNTLTISWIAVLGVPIAIGLIAYASLWMGLTGLLISSLIRLPLWPAWVATAWVSVEYVSGNWPFGGFAWTRLAFTLADSPLSGLLPYVGMAGVTLIMVWLSQLLLVRRWWRTAPVILLAIVVSGCLLFLPPSQPEQHVTVAVVQPNVNRHEYGGPYYARAVTNNALSSTVMAMAIARTSDTDVDFVLWPESAVDIDPLRDDESRRRVDAAAKLAGAPVLVGAVTLPDNPPDARQTSALWWGPASGPTAIYHKRNLVPFGEWIPFRDVLLPLIPMLEMTGRQSVPGTEPGVLDAPVARYPSLKVGTIVCFELAYDDTVYDTVRAGGNVIVSQSNENTYANTFQIPQQQVMNRIRAKELGREVVVGTLNSISGHVTARGTFIEPTAEFEGAERLVTVPLRYRLTPAVTVGPLLSRIALVATVGALAFLLVQRFRARGRLAGTTSKEVLDA
;
A
#
# COMPACT_ATOMS: atom_id res chain seq x y z
N MET A 1 30.15 19.65 2.65
CA MET A 1 29.22 20.09 1.59
C MET A 1 29.42 19.18 0.39
N ILE A 2 28.35 18.82 -0.30
CA ILE A 2 28.41 18.06 -1.56
C ILE A 2 28.92 19.02 -2.64
N GLU A 3 30.06 18.72 -3.26
CA GLU A 3 30.60 19.51 -4.36
C GLU A 3 29.85 19.15 -5.64
N ARG A 4 29.13 20.10 -6.20
CA ARG A 4 28.44 19.95 -7.47
C ARG A 4 29.17 20.71 -8.55
N ARG A 5 29.48 20.04 -9.67
CA ARG A 5 29.89 20.74 -10.91
C ARG A 5 28.67 21.41 -11.55
N GLU A 6 28.82 22.59 -12.07
CA GLU A 6 27.76 23.20 -12.87
C GLU A 6 27.57 22.39 -14.16
N LEU A 7 26.39 21.84 -14.30
CA LEU A 7 25.97 21.07 -15.48
C LEU A 7 25.02 21.92 -16.32
N PRO A 8 25.03 21.76 -17.64
CA PRO A 8 24.02 22.39 -18.49
C PRO A 8 22.61 21.90 -18.15
N THR A 9 21.61 22.74 -18.39
CA THR A 9 20.21 22.50 -18.01
C THR A 9 19.69 21.16 -18.54
N TRP A 10 20.01 20.82 -19.80
CA TRP A 10 19.58 19.55 -20.40
C TRP A 10 20.17 18.32 -19.70
N ALA A 11 21.46 18.36 -19.36
CA ALA A 11 22.13 17.27 -18.65
C ALA A 11 21.57 17.10 -17.23
N THR A 12 21.26 18.22 -16.56
CA THR A 12 20.59 18.21 -15.25
C THR A 12 19.20 17.59 -15.34
N ALA A 13 18.43 17.88 -16.39
CA ALA A 13 17.13 17.28 -16.62
C ALA A 13 17.22 15.76 -16.90
N LEU A 14 18.17 15.33 -17.73
CA LEU A 14 18.41 13.90 -17.97
C LEU A 14 18.79 13.15 -16.70
N LEU A 15 19.61 13.73 -15.84
CA LEU A 15 19.96 13.12 -14.55
C LEU A 15 18.77 13.08 -13.59
N ALA A 16 17.86 14.06 -13.65
CA ALA A 16 16.62 14.01 -12.89
C ALA A 16 15.71 12.86 -13.37
N VAL A 17 15.56 12.70 -14.68
CA VAL A 17 14.86 11.55 -15.28
C VAL A 17 15.50 10.24 -14.84
N ALA A 18 16.82 10.12 -14.96
CA ALA A 18 17.56 8.91 -14.55
C ALA A 18 17.35 8.61 -13.05
N ALA A 19 17.40 9.63 -12.18
CA ALA A 19 17.11 9.45 -10.76
C ALA A 19 15.70 8.91 -10.51
N GLY A 20 14.70 9.47 -11.20
CA GLY A 20 13.32 9.00 -11.10
C GLY A 20 13.14 7.56 -11.57
N LEU A 21 13.69 7.21 -12.73
CA LEU A 21 13.64 5.84 -13.26
C LEU A 21 14.34 4.85 -12.32
N LEU A 22 15.49 5.20 -11.76
CA LEU A 22 16.21 4.36 -10.79
C LEU A 22 15.40 4.16 -9.50
N ILE A 23 14.74 5.22 -8.99
CA ILE A 23 13.87 5.08 -7.82
C ILE A 23 12.69 4.15 -8.15
N GLY A 24 12.05 4.35 -9.30
CA GLY A 24 10.92 3.54 -9.73
C GLY A 24 11.27 2.08 -10.04
N ALA A 25 12.51 1.80 -10.46
CA ALA A 25 12.97 0.45 -10.78
C ALA A 25 12.97 -0.51 -9.58
N GLY A 26 12.90 0.00 -8.36
CA GLY A 26 12.71 -0.84 -7.17
C GLY A 26 11.30 -1.35 -6.99
N GLN A 27 10.30 -0.74 -7.62
CA GLN A 27 8.92 -1.21 -7.57
C GLN A 27 8.73 -2.46 -8.44
N ALA A 28 7.75 -3.30 -8.05
CA ALA A 28 7.37 -4.43 -8.88
C ALA A 28 6.80 -3.94 -10.23
N PRO A 29 7.00 -4.70 -11.33
CA PRO A 29 7.60 -6.04 -11.39
C PRO A 29 9.12 -6.07 -11.44
N LEU A 30 9.82 -4.91 -11.55
CA LEU A 30 11.27 -4.87 -11.71
C LEU A 30 12.01 -5.28 -10.43
N GLY A 31 11.61 -4.76 -9.27
CA GLY A 31 12.10 -5.18 -7.96
C GLY A 31 13.59 -4.88 -7.67
N VAL A 32 14.23 -3.98 -8.41
CA VAL A 32 15.67 -3.69 -8.31
C VAL A 32 15.93 -2.70 -7.18
N TRP A 33 15.79 -3.12 -5.92
CA TRP A 33 15.95 -2.26 -4.75
C TRP A 33 17.30 -1.50 -4.66
N PRO A 34 18.47 -2.03 -5.13
CA PRO A 34 19.70 -1.22 -5.12
C PRO A 34 19.64 -0.02 -6.06
N ALA A 35 18.89 -0.13 -7.17
CA ALA A 35 18.68 1.01 -8.08
C ALA A 35 17.94 2.14 -7.37
N THR A 36 16.95 1.82 -6.54
CA THR A 36 16.25 2.82 -5.71
C THR A 36 17.24 3.60 -4.83
N MET A 37 18.16 2.91 -4.14
CA MET A 37 19.16 3.59 -3.30
C MET A 37 20.07 4.52 -4.09
N ILE A 38 20.49 4.10 -5.28
CA ILE A 38 21.31 4.92 -6.20
C ILE A 38 20.50 6.13 -6.69
N GLY A 39 19.24 5.92 -7.06
CA GLY A 39 18.33 6.99 -7.51
C GLY A 39 18.09 8.04 -6.44
N LEU A 40 17.88 7.61 -5.17
CA LEU A 40 17.74 8.51 -4.01
C LEU A 40 19.01 9.35 -3.78
N ALA A 41 20.17 8.72 -3.84
CA ALA A 41 21.45 9.44 -3.74
C ALA A 41 21.63 10.41 -4.92
N LEU A 42 21.36 9.98 -6.15
CA LEU A 42 21.47 10.81 -7.35
C LEU A 42 20.56 12.03 -7.29
N LEU A 43 19.30 11.86 -6.90
CA LEU A 43 18.35 12.97 -6.72
C LEU A 43 18.88 13.98 -5.70
N THR A 44 19.34 13.50 -4.54
CA THR A 44 19.90 14.36 -3.49
C THR A 44 21.12 15.11 -3.98
N TRP A 45 22.07 14.44 -4.63
CA TRP A 45 23.25 15.08 -5.22
C TRP A 45 22.86 16.15 -6.23
N LEU A 46 21.86 15.84 -7.08
CA LEU A 46 21.40 16.74 -8.13
C LEU A 46 20.83 18.05 -7.57
N VAL A 47 19.96 17.96 -6.56
CA VAL A 47 19.27 19.15 -6.00
C VAL A 47 20.06 19.86 -4.90
N ALA A 48 21.19 19.27 -4.46
CA ALA A 48 22.05 19.86 -3.44
C ALA A 48 22.53 21.26 -3.84
N GLY A 49 22.30 22.25 -2.97
CA GLY A 49 22.72 23.63 -3.18
C GLY A 49 21.95 24.42 -4.25
N MET A 50 20.98 23.82 -4.94
CA MET A 50 20.13 24.53 -5.90
C MET A 50 19.23 25.57 -5.24
N ARG A 51 18.81 26.57 -6.03
CA ARG A 51 17.69 27.45 -5.66
C ARG A 51 16.41 26.62 -5.50
N LYS A 52 15.57 26.96 -4.52
CA LYS A 52 14.38 26.17 -4.17
C LYS A 52 13.45 25.87 -5.35
N ARG A 53 13.22 26.84 -6.24
CA ARG A 53 12.40 26.65 -7.45
C ARG A 53 13.00 25.62 -8.41
N ALA A 54 14.33 25.66 -8.61
CA ALA A 54 15.01 24.68 -9.45
C ALA A 54 15.00 23.28 -8.82
N ALA A 55 15.25 23.18 -7.52
CA ALA A 55 15.20 21.92 -6.79
C ALA A 55 13.80 21.28 -6.84
N PHE A 56 12.74 22.07 -6.72
CA PHE A 56 11.37 21.62 -6.93
C PHE A 56 11.17 21.13 -8.37
N GLY A 57 11.58 21.91 -9.37
CA GLY A 57 11.40 21.55 -10.78
C GLY A 57 12.11 20.24 -11.16
N TYR A 58 13.36 20.05 -10.75
CA TYR A 58 14.07 18.79 -11.03
C TYR A 58 13.57 17.63 -10.19
N GLY A 59 13.11 17.85 -8.96
CA GLY A 59 12.37 16.86 -8.18
C GLY A 59 11.08 16.44 -8.88
N TYR A 60 10.34 17.40 -9.44
CA TYR A 60 9.12 17.15 -10.21
C TYR A 60 9.40 16.33 -11.48
N ILE A 61 10.46 16.66 -12.24
CA ILE A 61 10.89 15.87 -13.41
C ILE A 61 11.23 14.43 -13.01
N ALA A 62 11.98 14.25 -11.92
CA ALA A 62 12.25 12.91 -11.38
C ALA A 62 10.95 12.19 -10.98
N GLY A 63 10.01 12.92 -10.39
CA GLY A 63 8.68 12.40 -10.04
C GLY A 63 7.90 11.94 -11.27
N ILE A 64 7.88 12.71 -12.36
CA ILE A 64 7.24 12.30 -13.61
C ILE A 64 7.85 10.99 -14.12
N ALA A 65 9.17 10.89 -14.17
CA ALA A 65 9.85 9.68 -14.64
C ALA A 65 9.55 8.46 -13.74
N MET A 66 9.63 8.62 -12.42
CA MET A 66 9.28 7.58 -11.45
C MET A 66 7.83 7.14 -11.59
N ASN A 67 6.88 8.08 -11.54
CA ASN A 67 5.46 7.77 -11.53
C ASN A 67 4.98 7.22 -12.88
N THR A 68 5.54 7.67 -14.00
CA THR A 68 5.28 7.06 -15.30
C THR A 68 5.69 5.59 -15.31
N LEU A 69 6.84 5.24 -14.75
CA LEU A 69 7.28 3.85 -14.67
C LEU A 69 6.40 3.02 -13.73
N THR A 70 5.94 3.59 -12.61
CA THR A 70 5.32 2.81 -11.52
C THR A 70 3.80 2.77 -11.55
N ILE A 71 3.12 3.83 -12.01
CA ILE A 71 1.65 3.92 -11.97
C ILE A 71 0.98 4.21 -13.31
N SER A 72 1.72 4.08 -14.44
CA SER A 72 1.12 4.21 -15.78
C SER A 72 0.01 3.19 -16.06
N TRP A 73 -0.03 2.08 -15.33
CA TRP A 73 -1.09 1.08 -15.41
C TRP A 73 -2.49 1.67 -15.15
N ILE A 74 -2.60 2.81 -14.45
CA ILE A 74 -3.89 3.50 -14.24
C ILE A 74 -4.52 3.98 -15.55
N ALA A 75 -3.77 3.99 -16.67
CA ALA A 75 -4.27 4.33 -18.00
C ALA A 75 -5.38 3.40 -18.48
N VAL A 76 -5.56 2.23 -17.87
CA VAL A 76 -6.73 1.36 -18.12
C VAL A 76 -8.06 2.03 -17.76
N LEU A 77 -8.03 2.99 -16.83
CA LEU A 77 -9.20 3.81 -16.46
C LEU A 77 -9.36 5.04 -17.39
N GLY A 78 -8.35 5.32 -18.22
CA GLY A 78 -8.29 6.43 -19.15
C GLY A 78 -6.97 7.18 -19.10
N VAL A 79 -6.40 7.48 -20.25
CA VAL A 79 -5.12 8.18 -20.37
C VAL A 79 -5.12 9.55 -19.67
N PRO A 80 -6.18 10.39 -19.75
CA PRO A 80 -6.21 11.65 -19.01
C PRO A 80 -6.13 11.47 -17.49
N ILE A 81 -6.75 10.41 -16.94
CA ILE A 81 -6.69 10.08 -15.51
C ILE A 81 -5.26 9.72 -15.12
N ALA A 82 -4.59 8.91 -15.93
CA ALA A 82 -3.19 8.55 -15.70
C ALA A 82 -2.27 9.78 -15.70
N ILE A 83 -2.40 10.65 -16.70
CA ILE A 83 -1.64 11.90 -16.79
C ILE A 83 -1.88 12.77 -15.55
N GLY A 84 -3.14 12.95 -15.16
CA GLY A 84 -3.52 13.73 -13.99
C GLY A 84 -2.92 13.19 -12.69
N LEU A 85 -3.01 11.86 -12.47
CA LEU A 85 -2.47 11.22 -11.27
C LEU A 85 -0.93 11.26 -11.24
N ILE A 86 -0.27 10.98 -12.38
CA ILE A 86 1.19 11.07 -12.50
C ILE A 86 1.67 12.50 -12.20
N ALA A 87 1.02 13.50 -12.80
CA ALA A 87 1.35 14.89 -12.58
C ALA A 87 1.16 15.29 -11.11
N TYR A 88 0.04 14.91 -10.51
CA TYR A 88 -0.26 15.15 -9.10
C TYR A 88 0.76 14.46 -8.17
N ALA A 89 0.99 13.17 -8.33
CA ALA A 89 1.95 12.42 -7.51
C ALA A 89 3.38 12.99 -7.61
N SER A 90 3.73 13.54 -8.78
CA SER A 90 5.04 14.14 -9.02
C SER A 90 5.24 15.48 -8.28
N LEU A 91 4.16 16.18 -7.87
CA LEU A 91 4.26 17.38 -7.03
C LEU A 91 4.91 17.05 -5.67
N TRP A 92 4.62 15.87 -5.12
CA TRP A 92 5.23 15.42 -3.88
C TRP A 92 6.74 15.18 -4.02
N MET A 93 7.17 14.66 -5.17
CA MET A 93 8.60 14.55 -5.48
C MET A 93 9.26 15.91 -5.69
N GLY A 94 8.56 16.86 -6.30
CA GLY A 94 8.99 18.27 -6.36
C GLY A 94 9.19 18.85 -4.97
N LEU A 95 8.22 18.64 -4.07
CA LEU A 95 8.32 19.06 -2.66
C LEU A 95 9.51 18.39 -1.96
N THR A 96 9.72 17.08 -2.18
CA THR A 96 10.89 16.37 -1.64
C THR A 96 12.19 17.02 -2.10
N GLY A 97 12.35 17.35 -3.39
CA GLY A 97 13.51 18.05 -3.92
C GLY A 97 13.74 19.40 -3.25
N LEU A 98 12.67 20.18 -3.06
CA LEU A 98 12.71 21.47 -2.34
C LEU A 98 13.16 21.29 -0.88
N LEU A 99 12.63 20.30 -0.16
CA LEU A 99 12.99 20.00 1.21
C LEU A 99 14.46 19.58 1.32
N ILE A 100 14.93 18.68 0.47
CA ILE A 100 16.32 18.25 0.40
C ILE A 100 17.25 19.47 0.23
N SER A 101 16.98 20.35 -0.74
CA SER A 101 17.79 21.54 -0.99
C SER A 101 17.87 22.51 0.19
N SER A 102 16.86 22.45 1.06
CA SER A 102 16.77 23.28 2.26
C SER A 102 17.54 22.67 3.44
N LEU A 103 17.32 21.37 3.69
CA LEU A 103 17.77 20.65 4.87
C LEU A 103 19.22 20.15 4.76
N ILE A 104 19.75 20.02 3.55
CA ILE A 104 21.13 19.55 3.31
C ILE A 104 22.21 20.48 3.91
N ARG A 105 21.83 21.67 4.33
CA ARG A 105 22.71 22.65 5.00
C ARG A 105 22.86 22.41 6.51
N LEU A 106 21.99 21.61 7.07
CA LEU A 106 22.00 21.28 8.50
C LEU A 106 23.10 20.26 8.81
N PRO A 107 23.68 20.28 10.03
CA PRO A 107 24.50 19.17 10.49
C PRO A 107 23.68 17.87 10.47
N LEU A 108 24.34 16.74 10.24
CA LEU A 108 23.66 15.44 10.11
C LEU A 108 22.62 15.41 8.97
N TRP A 109 22.84 16.16 7.91
CA TRP A 109 21.94 16.29 6.75
C TRP A 109 21.41 14.93 6.19
N PRO A 110 22.16 13.79 6.21
CA PRO A 110 21.59 12.52 5.78
C PRO A 110 20.33 12.12 6.55
N ALA A 111 20.32 12.36 7.85
CA ALA A 111 19.14 12.08 8.68
C ALA A 111 17.98 13.04 8.36
N TRP A 112 18.26 14.32 8.14
CA TRP A 112 17.24 15.30 7.77
C TRP A 112 16.61 15.02 6.40
N VAL A 113 17.39 14.54 5.43
CA VAL A 113 16.87 14.10 4.14
C VAL A 113 15.96 12.88 4.31
N ALA A 114 16.34 11.92 5.15
CA ALA A 114 15.53 10.75 5.43
C ALA A 114 14.22 11.11 6.15
N THR A 115 14.25 11.99 7.14
CA THR A 115 13.02 12.45 7.81
C THR A 115 12.11 13.23 6.87
N ALA A 116 12.65 14.06 5.99
CA ALA A 116 11.88 14.78 4.99
C ALA A 116 11.15 13.83 4.03
N TRP A 117 11.83 12.78 3.59
CA TRP A 117 11.23 11.77 2.72
C TRP A 117 10.04 11.08 3.39
N VAL A 118 10.25 10.53 4.60
CA VAL A 118 9.18 9.87 5.37
C VAL A 118 8.02 10.85 5.64
N SER A 119 8.32 12.14 5.89
CA SER A 119 7.29 13.17 6.09
C SER A 119 6.43 13.37 4.85
N VAL A 120 7.05 13.42 3.67
CA VAL A 120 6.34 13.56 2.40
C VAL A 120 5.51 12.32 2.10
N GLU A 121 6.05 11.10 2.29
CA GLU A 121 5.28 9.85 2.15
C GLU A 121 4.08 9.82 3.10
N TYR A 122 4.26 10.23 4.36
CA TYR A 122 3.17 10.27 5.34
C TYR A 122 2.07 11.25 4.91
N VAL A 123 2.44 12.46 4.51
CA VAL A 123 1.44 13.47 4.09
C VAL A 123 0.75 13.04 2.81
N SER A 124 1.50 12.64 1.77
CA SER A 124 0.94 12.23 0.48
C SER A 124 0.08 10.97 0.56
N GLY A 125 0.37 10.08 1.51
CA GLY A 125 -0.40 8.87 1.77
C GLY A 125 -1.68 9.09 2.56
N ASN A 126 -1.92 10.31 3.12
CA ASN A 126 -3.10 10.61 3.92
C ASN A 126 -3.88 11.83 3.41
N TRP A 127 -3.28 12.69 2.59
CA TRP A 127 -3.88 13.96 2.17
C TRP A 127 -3.49 14.31 0.72
N PRO A 128 -4.38 14.94 -0.05
CA PRO A 128 -5.82 15.12 0.16
C PRO A 128 -6.63 13.85 -0.16
N PHE A 129 -7.90 13.85 0.15
CA PHE A 129 -8.87 12.79 -0.22
C PHE A 129 -8.51 11.38 0.26
N GLY A 130 -7.85 11.25 1.41
CA GLY A 130 -7.30 9.99 1.91
C GLY A 130 -5.90 9.68 1.40
N GLY A 131 -5.35 10.50 0.49
CA GLY A 131 -4.01 10.32 -0.06
C GLY A 131 -3.88 9.22 -1.11
N PHE A 132 -2.64 9.02 -1.58
CA PHE A 132 -2.28 7.94 -2.50
C PHE A 132 -0.98 7.27 -2.05
N ALA A 133 -1.10 6.20 -1.27
CA ALA A 133 0.02 5.53 -0.60
C ALA A 133 0.63 4.38 -1.43
N TRP A 134 0.37 4.30 -2.74
CA TRP A 134 0.73 3.16 -3.59
C TRP A 134 2.23 3.04 -3.84
N THR A 135 2.94 4.15 -4.07
CA THR A 135 4.35 4.16 -4.49
C THR A 135 5.35 4.36 -3.36
N ARG A 136 5.03 3.88 -2.14
CA ARG A 136 5.92 4.00 -0.98
C ARG A 136 7.22 3.24 -1.20
N LEU A 137 8.34 3.80 -0.75
CA LEU A 137 9.66 3.21 -0.91
C LEU A 137 9.80 1.84 -0.21
N ALA A 138 9.10 1.62 0.90
CA ALA A 138 9.12 0.34 1.60
C ALA A 138 8.70 -0.83 0.70
N PHE A 139 7.82 -0.61 -0.29
CA PHE A 139 7.40 -1.66 -1.22
C PHE A 139 8.53 -2.09 -2.18
N THR A 140 9.56 -1.29 -2.36
CA THR A 140 10.74 -1.68 -3.14
C THR A 140 11.61 -2.73 -2.43
N LEU A 141 11.36 -3.00 -1.14
CA LEU A 141 12.23 -3.78 -0.28
C LEU A 141 11.80 -5.24 -0.07
N ALA A 142 10.78 -5.74 -0.78
CA ALA A 142 10.25 -7.08 -0.54
C ALA A 142 11.33 -8.18 -0.61
N ASP A 143 12.27 -8.06 -1.54
CA ASP A 143 13.38 -9.00 -1.75
C ASP A 143 14.74 -8.45 -1.25
N SER A 144 14.71 -7.31 -0.54
CA SER A 144 15.89 -6.71 0.08
C SER A 144 16.16 -7.30 1.46
N PRO A 145 17.43 -7.47 1.86
CA PRO A 145 17.79 -7.78 3.25
C PRO A 145 17.20 -6.79 4.26
N LEU A 146 17.00 -5.51 3.88
CA LEU A 146 16.42 -4.48 4.75
C LEU A 146 14.97 -4.81 5.16
N SER A 147 14.28 -5.68 4.43
CA SER A 147 12.93 -6.12 4.81
C SER A 147 12.88 -6.89 6.14
N GLY A 148 14.03 -7.40 6.63
CA GLY A 148 14.13 -8.01 7.96
C GLY A 148 13.86 -7.04 9.12
N LEU A 149 13.92 -5.72 8.87
CA LEU A 149 13.59 -4.69 9.86
C LEU A 149 12.09 -4.40 9.95
N LEU A 150 11.28 -4.81 8.96
CA LEU A 150 9.85 -4.51 8.89
C LEU A 150 9.09 -4.83 10.19
N PRO A 151 9.25 -6.01 10.83
CA PRO A 151 8.53 -6.33 12.06
C PRO A 151 8.85 -5.42 13.24
N TYR A 152 10.00 -4.72 13.19
CA TYR A 152 10.49 -3.90 14.31
C TYR A 152 10.18 -2.42 14.15
N VAL A 153 10.37 -1.88 12.96
CA VAL A 153 10.28 -0.42 12.72
C VAL A 153 9.17 -0.03 11.73
N GLY A 154 8.49 -1.01 11.14
CA GLY A 154 7.44 -0.78 10.16
C GLY A 154 7.93 -0.17 8.85
N MET A 155 7.00 0.11 7.95
CA MET A 155 7.31 0.68 6.64
C MET A 155 8.00 2.05 6.74
N ALA A 156 7.55 2.93 7.65
CA ALA A 156 8.17 4.24 7.84
C ALA A 156 9.64 4.14 8.28
N GLY A 157 9.93 3.20 9.19
CA GLY A 157 11.28 2.98 9.69
C GLY A 157 12.22 2.41 8.62
N VAL A 158 11.78 1.45 7.82
CA VAL A 158 12.62 0.91 6.73
C VAL A 158 12.85 1.95 5.64
N THR A 159 11.85 2.77 5.30
CA THR A 159 12.03 3.92 4.40
C THR A 159 13.08 4.89 4.94
N LEU A 160 12.97 5.28 6.23
CA LEU A 160 13.92 6.18 6.89
C LEU A 160 15.35 5.62 6.81
N ILE A 161 15.53 4.34 7.15
CA ILE A 161 16.84 3.68 7.12
C ILE A 161 17.37 3.60 5.70
N MET A 162 16.58 3.15 4.72
CA MET A 162 17.00 3.05 3.33
C MET A 162 17.43 4.40 2.76
N VAL A 163 16.63 5.45 2.97
CA VAL A 163 16.99 6.80 2.52
C VAL A 163 18.25 7.27 3.21
N TRP A 164 18.36 7.11 4.53
CA TRP A 164 19.57 7.48 5.28
C TRP A 164 20.83 6.78 4.75
N LEU A 165 20.77 5.47 4.57
CA LEU A 165 21.89 4.67 4.00
C LEU A 165 22.26 5.16 2.60
N SER A 166 21.28 5.49 1.76
CA SER A 166 21.52 6.05 0.42
C SER A 166 22.30 7.36 0.49
N GLN A 167 22.02 8.22 1.49
CA GLN A 167 22.73 9.48 1.65
C GLN A 167 24.18 9.29 2.10
N LEU A 168 24.50 8.22 2.79
CA LEU A 168 25.86 7.92 3.21
C LEU A 168 26.82 7.69 2.03
N LEU A 169 26.29 7.31 0.85
CA LEU A 169 27.05 7.22 -0.41
C LEU A 169 27.57 8.58 -0.87
N LEU A 170 26.95 9.69 -0.46
CA LEU A 170 27.30 11.05 -0.84
C LEU A 170 28.25 11.74 0.15
N VAL A 171 28.55 11.11 1.27
CA VAL A 171 29.49 11.67 2.26
C VAL A 171 30.91 11.66 1.67
N ARG A 172 31.64 12.78 1.79
CA ARG A 172 32.97 13.00 1.16
C ARG A 172 33.95 11.84 1.32
N ARG A 173 33.86 11.09 2.43
CA ARG A 173 34.67 9.90 2.70
C ARG A 173 33.78 8.67 2.79
N TRP A 174 33.01 8.42 1.72
CA TRP A 174 32.03 7.33 1.66
C TRP A 174 32.59 5.94 2.04
N TRP A 175 33.88 5.68 1.78
CA TRP A 175 34.51 4.41 2.21
C TRP A 175 34.53 4.24 3.74
N ARG A 176 34.41 5.33 4.53
CA ARG A 176 34.28 5.26 6.00
C ARG A 176 32.87 4.92 6.42
N THR A 177 31.89 5.22 5.60
CA THR A 177 30.48 4.90 5.83
C THR A 177 30.05 3.59 5.19
N ALA A 178 30.81 3.07 4.22
CA ALA A 178 30.55 1.77 3.59
C ALA A 178 30.43 0.61 4.59
N PRO A 179 31.27 0.49 5.64
CA PRO A 179 31.10 -0.55 6.67
C PRO A 179 29.77 -0.42 7.42
N VAL A 180 29.26 0.81 7.64
CA VAL A 180 27.96 1.04 8.29
C VAL A 180 26.82 0.55 7.39
N ILE A 181 26.89 0.84 6.08
CA ILE A 181 25.92 0.36 5.09
C ILE A 181 25.93 -1.17 5.06
N LEU A 182 27.12 -1.76 4.94
CA LEU A 182 27.27 -3.22 4.91
C LEU A 182 26.74 -3.87 6.20
N LEU A 183 27.11 -3.33 7.36
CA LEU A 183 26.64 -3.83 8.66
C LEU A 183 25.12 -3.76 8.76
N ALA A 184 24.51 -2.65 8.35
CA ALA A 184 23.06 -2.50 8.35
C ALA A 184 22.37 -3.55 7.46
N ILE A 185 22.92 -3.81 6.26
CA ILE A 185 22.41 -4.83 5.34
C ILE A 185 22.57 -6.23 5.93
N VAL A 186 23.74 -6.55 6.49
CA VAL A 186 24.02 -7.88 7.09
C VAL A 186 23.13 -8.12 8.31
N VAL A 187 23.06 -7.17 9.25
CA VAL A 187 22.22 -7.30 10.45
C VAL A 187 20.75 -7.46 10.05
N SER A 188 20.26 -6.61 9.13
CA SER A 188 18.88 -6.73 8.65
C SER A 188 18.63 -8.08 7.97
N GLY A 189 19.59 -8.57 7.18
CA GLY A 189 19.52 -9.89 6.55
C GLY A 189 19.48 -11.02 7.58
N CYS A 190 20.27 -10.93 8.65
CA CYS A 190 20.23 -11.91 9.75
C CYS A 190 18.87 -11.95 10.45
N LEU A 191 18.16 -10.81 10.56
CA LEU A 191 16.82 -10.77 11.16
C LEU A 191 15.79 -11.59 10.36
N LEU A 192 15.98 -11.77 9.04
CA LEU A 192 15.10 -12.61 8.22
C LEU A 192 15.12 -14.09 8.63
N PHE A 193 16.20 -14.54 9.28
CA PHE A 193 16.30 -15.91 9.74
C PHE A 193 15.68 -16.14 11.12
N LEU A 194 15.34 -15.07 11.84
CA LEU A 194 14.65 -15.22 13.12
C LEU A 194 13.26 -15.82 12.88
N PRO A 195 12.88 -16.85 13.66
CA PRO A 195 11.56 -17.44 13.50
C PRO A 195 10.48 -16.42 13.90
N PRO A 196 9.37 -16.37 13.17
CA PRO A 196 8.20 -15.64 13.64
C PRO A 196 7.70 -16.28 14.94
N SER A 197 6.79 -15.59 15.65
CA SER A 197 6.19 -16.13 16.88
C SER A 197 5.66 -17.55 16.64
N GLN A 198 5.89 -18.46 17.61
CA GLN A 198 5.39 -19.83 17.48
C GLN A 198 3.86 -19.81 17.43
N PRO A 199 3.25 -20.52 16.47
CA PRO A 199 1.81 -20.64 16.41
C PRO A 199 1.32 -21.67 17.43
N GLU A 200 0.19 -21.39 18.06
CA GLU A 200 -0.46 -22.34 18.97
C GLU A 200 -1.52 -23.17 18.23
N GLN A 201 -2.07 -22.63 17.16
CA GLN A 201 -3.19 -23.18 16.44
C GLN A 201 -3.06 -22.92 14.92
N HIS A 202 -3.78 -23.72 14.12
CA HIS A 202 -3.83 -23.56 12.66
C HIS A 202 -5.27 -23.57 12.18
N VAL A 203 -5.56 -22.78 11.16
CA VAL A 203 -6.86 -22.75 10.48
C VAL A 203 -6.67 -23.11 9.01
N THR A 204 -7.57 -23.91 8.47
CA THR A 204 -7.59 -24.30 7.06
C THR A 204 -8.64 -23.52 6.31
N VAL A 205 -8.21 -22.79 5.31
CA VAL A 205 -9.04 -21.92 4.47
C VAL A 205 -9.14 -22.50 3.06
N ALA A 206 -10.36 -22.67 2.58
CA ALA A 206 -10.59 -22.94 1.17
C ALA A 206 -10.66 -21.62 0.40
N VAL A 207 -9.58 -21.25 -0.29
CA VAL A 207 -9.50 -20.04 -1.10
C VAL A 207 -10.11 -20.32 -2.47
N VAL A 208 -11.08 -19.51 -2.86
CA VAL A 208 -11.80 -19.62 -4.13
C VAL A 208 -11.44 -18.44 -5.02
N GLN A 209 -10.95 -18.75 -6.23
CA GLN A 209 -10.76 -17.79 -7.33
C GLN A 209 -11.79 -18.10 -8.43
N PRO A 210 -12.92 -17.39 -8.47
CA PRO A 210 -14.05 -17.77 -9.33
C PRO A 210 -13.83 -17.51 -10.81
N ASN A 211 -12.82 -16.75 -11.15
CA ASN A 211 -12.60 -16.17 -12.48
C ASN A 211 -13.78 -15.31 -12.97
N VAL A 212 -13.48 -14.37 -13.84
CA VAL A 212 -14.45 -13.46 -14.45
C VAL A 212 -14.08 -13.25 -15.90
N ASN A 213 -15.03 -13.47 -16.78
CA ASN A 213 -14.83 -13.17 -18.20
C ASN A 213 -14.85 -11.65 -18.41
N ARG A 214 -13.71 -11.09 -18.83
CA ARG A 214 -13.56 -9.64 -19.08
C ARG A 214 -14.55 -9.11 -20.13
N HIS A 215 -14.91 -9.91 -21.11
CA HIS A 215 -15.81 -9.51 -22.21
C HIS A 215 -17.27 -9.42 -21.77
N GLU A 216 -17.61 -9.99 -20.63
CA GLU A 216 -18.97 -9.97 -20.07
C GLU A 216 -19.16 -8.89 -19.02
N TYR A 217 -18.08 -8.16 -18.64
CA TYR A 217 -18.12 -7.15 -17.59
C TYR A 217 -19.09 -6.01 -17.95
N GLY A 218 -20.12 -5.85 -17.11
CA GLY A 218 -21.16 -4.82 -17.32
C GLY A 218 -22.29 -5.20 -18.27
N GLY A 219 -22.28 -6.41 -18.84
CA GLY A 219 -23.41 -6.91 -19.64
C GLY A 219 -24.60 -7.39 -18.81
N PRO A 220 -25.79 -7.53 -19.39
CA PRO A 220 -27.01 -7.95 -18.67
C PRO A 220 -26.91 -9.35 -18.06
N TYR A 221 -26.02 -10.19 -18.56
CA TYR A 221 -25.78 -11.55 -18.04
C TYR A 221 -24.65 -11.61 -17.00
N TYR A 222 -23.96 -10.49 -16.74
CA TYR A 222 -22.87 -10.43 -15.78
C TYR A 222 -23.36 -10.49 -14.34
N ALA A 223 -24.52 -9.91 -14.08
CA ALA A 223 -25.13 -9.92 -12.77
C ALA A 223 -25.25 -11.36 -12.24
N ARG A 224 -24.70 -11.60 -11.06
CA ARG A 224 -24.61 -12.90 -10.38
C ARG A 224 -23.72 -13.96 -11.08
N ALA A 225 -23.12 -13.69 -12.25
CA ALA A 225 -22.23 -14.66 -12.91
C ALA A 225 -21.02 -14.96 -12.00
N VAL A 226 -20.41 -13.94 -11.41
CA VAL A 226 -19.32 -14.09 -10.44
C VAL A 226 -19.75 -14.90 -9.23
N THR A 227 -20.94 -14.61 -8.70
CA THR A 227 -21.51 -15.34 -7.55
C THR A 227 -21.76 -16.82 -7.88
N ASN A 228 -22.24 -17.11 -9.08
CA ASN A 228 -22.43 -18.49 -9.55
C ASN A 228 -21.08 -19.21 -9.69
N ASN A 229 -20.07 -18.55 -10.26
CA ASN A 229 -18.73 -19.10 -10.38
C ASN A 229 -18.13 -19.36 -8.98
N ALA A 230 -18.28 -18.44 -8.03
CA ALA A 230 -17.79 -18.61 -6.67
C ALA A 230 -18.47 -19.80 -5.95
N LEU A 231 -19.78 -20.00 -6.16
CA LEU A 231 -20.48 -21.18 -5.67
C LEU A 231 -19.95 -22.46 -6.33
N SER A 232 -19.76 -22.47 -7.65
CA SER A 232 -19.22 -23.63 -8.38
C SER A 232 -17.80 -23.97 -7.91
N SER A 233 -16.93 -22.97 -7.75
CA SER A 233 -15.57 -23.16 -7.23
C SER A 233 -15.60 -23.61 -5.76
N THR A 234 -16.59 -23.20 -4.97
CA THR A 234 -16.76 -23.74 -3.60
C THR A 234 -17.06 -25.25 -3.65
N VAL A 235 -17.92 -25.71 -4.57
CA VAL A 235 -18.17 -27.15 -4.78
C VAL A 235 -16.88 -27.90 -5.09
N MET A 236 -16.05 -27.35 -5.99
CA MET A 236 -14.77 -27.95 -6.35
C MET A 236 -13.78 -27.96 -5.18
N ALA A 237 -13.64 -26.87 -4.47
CA ALA A 237 -12.80 -26.78 -3.27
C ALA A 237 -13.19 -27.84 -2.22
N MET A 238 -14.48 -28.03 -1.98
CA MET A 238 -14.97 -29.04 -1.03
C MET A 238 -14.80 -30.46 -1.55
N ALA A 239 -14.85 -30.69 -2.87
CA ALA A 239 -14.50 -31.98 -3.46
C ALA A 239 -13.02 -32.31 -3.25
N ILE A 240 -12.13 -31.32 -3.47
CA ILE A 240 -10.69 -31.46 -3.19
C ILE A 240 -10.47 -31.75 -1.70
N ALA A 241 -11.13 -31.01 -0.80
CA ALA A 241 -11.01 -31.21 0.64
C ALA A 241 -11.38 -32.63 1.07
N ARG A 242 -12.47 -33.17 0.52
CA ARG A 242 -12.91 -34.55 0.79
C ARG A 242 -11.92 -35.59 0.27
N THR A 243 -11.34 -35.39 -0.91
CA THR A 243 -10.37 -36.35 -1.49
C THR A 243 -9.01 -36.31 -0.80
N SER A 244 -8.66 -35.19 -0.18
CA SER A 244 -7.41 -35.00 0.59
C SER A 244 -7.61 -35.23 2.10
N ASP A 245 -8.80 -35.63 2.56
CA ASP A 245 -9.15 -35.81 3.97
C ASP A 245 -8.80 -34.56 4.80
N THR A 246 -9.13 -33.38 4.28
CA THR A 246 -8.81 -32.09 4.87
C THR A 246 -10.06 -31.40 5.38
N ASP A 247 -10.11 -31.11 6.69
CA ASP A 247 -11.18 -30.31 7.27
C ASP A 247 -10.98 -28.83 6.94
N VAL A 248 -12.00 -28.20 6.36
CA VAL A 248 -12.03 -26.77 6.05
C VAL A 248 -12.71 -26.01 7.18
N ASP A 249 -12.03 -25.00 7.73
CA ASP A 249 -12.58 -24.16 8.80
C ASP A 249 -13.49 -23.06 8.25
N PHE A 250 -13.12 -22.45 7.12
CA PHE A 250 -13.97 -21.52 6.39
C PHE A 250 -13.57 -21.42 4.90
N VAL A 251 -14.50 -20.90 4.10
CA VAL A 251 -14.27 -20.62 2.67
C VAL A 251 -14.04 -19.12 2.49
N LEU A 252 -13.07 -18.75 1.64
CA LEU A 252 -12.79 -17.36 1.30
C LEU A 252 -13.26 -17.06 -0.12
N TRP A 253 -14.20 -16.12 -0.25
CA TRP A 253 -14.61 -15.50 -1.50
C TRP A 253 -13.96 -14.12 -1.62
N PRO A 254 -13.47 -13.72 -2.81
CA PRO A 254 -12.77 -12.45 -3.01
C PRO A 254 -13.69 -11.23 -2.92
N GLU A 255 -13.09 -10.01 -3.00
CA GLU A 255 -13.81 -8.74 -3.08
C GLU A 255 -14.79 -8.74 -4.24
N SER A 256 -16.03 -8.29 -3.99
CA SER A 256 -17.11 -8.21 -4.98
C SER A 256 -17.45 -9.54 -5.68
N ALA A 257 -17.20 -10.69 -5.03
CA ALA A 257 -17.68 -11.98 -5.52
C ALA A 257 -19.22 -12.04 -5.54
N VAL A 258 -19.88 -11.22 -4.75
CA VAL A 258 -21.33 -11.01 -4.78
C VAL A 258 -21.59 -9.55 -5.18
N ASP A 259 -22.03 -9.36 -6.40
CA ASP A 259 -22.22 -8.05 -7.05
C ASP A 259 -23.59 -7.41 -6.78
N ILE A 260 -24.56 -8.21 -6.33
CA ILE A 260 -25.89 -7.74 -5.91
C ILE A 260 -26.05 -8.05 -4.42
N ASP A 261 -26.42 -7.03 -3.64
CA ASP A 261 -26.48 -7.07 -2.19
C ASP A 261 -27.22 -8.31 -1.64
N PRO A 262 -26.52 -9.28 -1.04
CA PRO A 262 -27.13 -10.50 -0.55
C PRO A 262 -27.99 -10.28 0.71
N LEU A 263 -27.93 -9.09 1.31
CA LEU A 263 -28.76 -8.72 2.44
C LEU A 263 -30.16 -8.27 1.99
N ARG A 264 -30.30 -7.85 0.71
CA ARG A 264 -31.53 -7.32 0.12
C ARG A 264 -32.07 -8.16 -1.05
N ASP A 265 -31.21 -8.93 -1.71
CA ASP A 265 -31.58 -9.77 -2.85
C ASP A 265 -31.65 -11.25 -2.45
N ASP A 266 -32.86 -11.82 -2.49
CA ASP A 266 -33.10 -13.20 -2.08
C ASP A 266 -32.37 -14.23 -2.95
N GLU A 267 -32.11 -13.90 -4.23
CA GLU A 267 -31.43 -14.83 -5.13
C GLU A 267 -29.94 -14.91 -4.83
N SER A 268 -29.28 -13.77 -4.62
CA SER A 268 -27.88 -13.70 -4.16
C SER A 268 -27.74 -14.36 -2.78
N ARG A 269 -28.66 -14.08 -1.86
CA ARG A 269 -28.71 -14.71 -0.54
C ARG A 269 -28.76 -16.24 -0.64
N ARG A 270 -29.67 -16.80 -1.45
CA ARG A 270 -29.79 -18.26 -1.64
C ARG A 270 -28.48 -18.89 -2.14
N ARG A 271 -27.72 -18.20 -2.99
CA ARG A 271 -26.43 -18.71 -3.48
C ARG A 271 -25.37 -18.77 -2.39
N VAL A 272 -25.28 -17.73 -1.59
CA VAL A 272 -24.34 -17.68 -0.45
C VAL A 272 -24.74 -18.73 0.61
N ASP A 273 -26.04 -18.84 0.92
CA ASP A 273 -26.56 -19.88 1.83
C ASP A 273 -26.22 -21.28 1.32
N ALA A 274 -26.38 -21.51 0.01
CA ALA A 274 -26.05 -22.79 -0.60
C ALA A 274 -24.56 -23.13 -0.48
N ALA A 275 -23.68 -22.14 -0.71
CA ALA A 275 -22.24 -22.31 -0.54
C ALA A 275 -21.86 -22.66 0.89
N ALA A 276 -22.36 -21.92 1.88
CA ALA A 276 -22.09 -22.17 3.30
C ALA A 276 -22.62 -23.52 3.77
N LYS A 277 -23.84 -23.89 3.37
CA LYS A 277 -24.43 -25.19 3.69
C LYS A 277 -23.66 -26.36 3.06
N LEU A 278 -23.26 -26.22 1.80
CA LEU A 278 -22.51 -27.24 1.07
C LEU A 278 -21.12 -27.43 1.68
N ALA A 279 -20.47 -26.32 2.07
CA ALA A 279 -19.17 -26.36 2.74
C ALA A 279 -19.27 -26.96 4.15
N GLY A 280 -20.45 -26.86 4.82
CA GLY A 280 -20.58 -27.17 6.24
C GLY A 280 -19.77 -26.25 7.15
N ALA A 281 -19.26 -25.16 6.59
CA ALA A 281 -18.38 -24.19 7.21
C ALA A 281 -18.79 -22.75 6.83
N PRO A 282 -18.42 -21.73 7.63
CA PRO A 282 -18.68 -20.35 7.25
C PRO A 282 -17.99 -19.95 5.94
N VAL A 283 -18.57 -18.95 5.25
CA VAL A 283 -17.98 -18.31 4.08
C VAL A 283 -17.67 -16.86 4.42
N LEU A 284 -16.43 -16.44 4.22
CA LEU A 284 -16.06 -15.02 4.23
C LEU A 284 -16.33 -14.46 2.82
N VAL A 285 -17.39 -13.69 2.69
CA VAL A 285 -17.93 -13.23 1.41
C VAL A 285 -17.53 -11.80 1.14
N GLY A 286 -16.84 -11.53 0.03
CA GLY A 286 -16.71 -10.18 -0.49
C GLY A 286 -17.94 -9.78 -1.28
N ALA A 287 -18.65 -8.74 -0.85
CA ALA A 287 -19.92 -8.32 -1.44
C ALA A 287 -20.01 -6.81 -1.64
N VAL A 288 -20.82 -6.42 -2.63
CA VAL A 288 -21.34 -5.06 -2.73
C VAL A 288 -22.62 -4.98 -1.91
N THR A 289 -22.67 -4.08 -0.93
CA THR A 289 -23.86 -3.85 -0.10
C THR A 289 -24.39 -2.42 -0.30
N LEU A 290 -25.65 -2.21 0.05
CA LEU A 290 -26.34 -0.93 -0.11
C LEU A 290 -26.63 -0.37 1.29
N PRO A 291 -26.05 0.77 1.67
CA PRO A 291 -26.38 1.41 2.94
C PRO A 291 -27.83 1.92 2.94
N ASP A 292 -28.40 2.09 4.12
CA ASP A 292 -29.73 2.71 4.24
C ASP A 292 -29.69 4.20 3.95
N ASN A 293 -28.55 4.83 4.24
CA ASN A 293 -28.32 6.26 4.01
C ASN A 293 -26.85 6.54 3.61
N PRO A 294 -26.61 7.21 2.49
CA PRO A 294 -27.56 7.63 1.46
C PRO A 294 -28.03 6.46 0.57
N PRO A 295 -29.29 6.45 0.11
CA PRO A 295 -29.88 5.30 -0.59
C PRO A 295 -29.27 5.03 -1.98
N ASP A 296 -28.64 6.05 -2.59
CA ASP A 296 -27.97 5.94 -3.90
C ASP A 296 -26.49 5.53 -3.78
N ALA A 297 -26.01 5.24 -2.58
CA ALA A 297 -24.65 4.82 -2.34
C ALA A 297 -24.50 3.29 -2.39
N ARG A 298 -23.25 2.87 -2.36
CA ARG A 298 -22.86 1.46 -2.17
C ARG A 298 -21.74 1.36 -1.13
N GLN A 299 -21.50 0.15 -0.63
CA GLN A 299 -20.35 -0.17 0.20
C GLN A 299 -19.70 -1.44 -0.32
N THR A 300 -18.37 -1.49 -0.30
CA THR A 300 -17.62 -2.73 -0.48
C THR A 300 -17.48 -3.36 0.90
N SER A 301 -17.96 -4.61 1.05
CA SER A 301 -18.13 -5.24 2.35
C SER A 301 -17.56 -6.65 2.37
N ALA A 302 -17.08 -7.06 3.54
CA ALA A 302 -16.75 -8.44 3.87
C ALA A 302 -17.76 -8.96 4.89
N LEU A 303 -18.44 -10.07 4.56
CA LEU A 303 -19.51 -10.66 5.37
C LEU A 303 -19.05 -12.03 5.88
N TRP A 304 -19.13 -12.24 7.19
CA TRP A 304 -18.98 -13.58 7.76
C TRP A 304 -20.31 -14.29 7.73
N TRP A 305 -20.43 -15.32 6.90
CA TRP A 305 -21.69 -15.99 6.60
C TRP A 305 -21.70 -17.43 7.11
N GLY A 306 -22.43 -17.68 8.18
CA GLY A 306 -22.54 -19.01 8.76
C GLY A 306 -23.51 -19.92 8.03
N PRO A 307 -23.29 -21.25 8.02
CA PRO A 307 -24.12 -22.21 7.27
C PRO A 307 -25.58 -22.33 7.76
N ALA A 308 -25.84 -21.99 9.01
CA ALA A 308 -27.20 -22.03 9.61
C ALA A 308 -27.71 -20.64 10.00
N SER A 309 -26.79 -19.69 10.28
CA SER A 309 -27.10 -18.36 10.84
C SER A 309 -27.22 -17.26 9.81
N GLY A 310 -26.73 -17.50 8.58
CA GLY A 310 -26.55 -16.42 7.61
C GLY A 310 -25.43 -15.44 8.03
N PRO A 311 -25.52 -14.12 7.69
CA PRO A 311 -24.50 -13.14 8.03
C PRO A 311 -24.49 -12.86 9.54
N THR A 312 -23.32 -12.98 10.18
CA THR A 312 -23.14 -12.78 11.63
C THR A 312 -22.19 -11.63 11.96
N ALA A 313 -21.30 -11.26 11.05
CA ALA A 313 -20.42 -10.12 11.19
C ALA A 313 -20.21 -9.45 9.82
N ILE A 314 -20.02 -8.13 9.83
CA ILE A 314 -19.85 -7.31 8.63
C ILE A 314 -18.72 -6.31 8.85
N TYR A 315 -17.85 -6.18 7.85
CA TYR A 315 -16.88 -5.11 7.74
C TYR A 315 -17.14 -4.33 6.45
N HIS A 316 -17.09 -3.02 6.52
CA HIS A 316 -17.16 -2.12 5.36
C HIS A 316 -15.80 -1.48 5.10
N LYS A 317 -15.35 -1.52 3.84
CA LYS A 317 -14.07 -0.97 3.38
C LYS A 317 -13.91 0.49 3.79
N ARG A 318 -12.79 0.83 4.43
CA ARG A 318 -12.49 2.17 4.98
C ARG A 318 -11.81 3.08 3.96
N ASN A 319 -10.78 2.57 3.28
CA ASN A 319 -10.01 3.36 2.33
C ASN A 319 -10.50 3.11 0.91
N LEU A 320 -11.30 4.04 0.42
CA LEU A 320 -11.86 3.99 -0.93
C LEU A 320 -10.87 4.50 -1.96
N VAL A 321 -10.91 3.93 -3.15
CA VAL A 321 -10.10 4.38 -4.29
C VAL A 321 -10.70 5.67 -4.86
N PRO A 322 -10.01 6.83 -4.78
CA PRO A 322 -10.49 8.04 -5.41
C PRO A 322 -10.63 7.84 -6.92
N PHE A 323 -11.72 8.37 -7.50
CA PHE A 323 -12.11 8.21 -8.91
C PHE A 323 -12.46 6.79 -9.38
N GLY A 324 -12.21 5.76 -8.58
CA GLY A 324 -12.61 4.39 -8.85
C GLY A 324 -13.86 3.96 -8.07
N GLU A 325 -13.94 4.34 -6.81
CA GLU A 325 -15.08 3.99 -5.93
C GLU A 325 -15.90 5.22 -5.53
N TRP A 326 -15.31 6.41 -5.53
CA TRP A 326 -15.96 7.67 -5.27
C TRP A 326 -15.26 8.82 -6.02
N ILE A 327 -15.98 9.90 -6.31
CA ILE A 327 -15.49 11.08 -7.04
C ILE A 327 -15.51 12.28 -6.10
N PRO A 328 -14.33 12.83 -5.71
CA PRO A 328 -14.27 14.10 -5.00
C PRO A 328 -14.94 15.20 -5.83
N PHE A 329 -15.73 16.08 -5.18
CA PHE A 329 -16.43 17.18 -5.86
C PHE A 329 -17.23 16.71 -7.09
N ARG A 330 -17.96 15.59 -6.96
CA ARG A 330 -18.69 14.93 -8.05
C ARG A 330 -19.50 15.88 -8.90
N ASP A 331 -20.28 16.77 -8.28
CA ASP A 331 -21.19 17.71 -8.95
C ASP A 331 -20.44 18.70 -9.87
N VAL A 332 -19.16 18.96 -9.59
CA VAL A 332 -18.29 19.82 -10.39
C VAL A 332 -17.51 19.04 -11.43
N LEU A 333 -16.96 17.88 -11.05
CA LEU A 333 -16.06 17.11 -11.91
C LEU A 333 -16.79 16.26 -12.94
N LEU A 334 -17.94 15.70 -12.61
CA LEU A 334 -18.69 14.82 -13.51
C LEU A 334 -19.12 15.51 -14.81
N PRO A 335 -19.66 16.74 -14.80
CA PRO A 335 -19.98 17.48 -16.03
C PRO A 335 -18.74 17.84 -16.87
N LEU A 336 -17.57 18.02 -16.22
CA LEU A 336 -16.32 18.37 -16.90
C LEU A 336 -15.59 17.16 -17.48
N ILE A 337 -15.76 15.99 -16.85
CA ILE A 337 -15.07 14.74 -17.21
C ILE A 337 -16.11 13.62 -17.26
N PRO A 338 -16.89 13.50 -18.35
CA PRO A 338 -17.99 12.51 -18.44
C PRO A 338 -17.53 11.06 -18.26
N MET A 339 -16.25 10.75 -18.56
CA MET A 339 -15.66 9.42 -18.33
C MET A 339 -15.80 8.97 -16.88
N LEU A 340 -15.88 9.86 -15.90
CA LEU A 340 -16.07 9.54 -14.49
C LEU A 340 -17.44 8.90 -14.18
N GLU A 341 -18.40 8.92 -15.12
CA GLU A 341 -19.66 8.17 -14.99
C GLU A 341 -19.43 6.67 -14.81
N MET A 342 -18.31 6.14 -15.31
CA MET A 342 -17.92 4.73 -15.12
C MET A 342 -17.80 4.31 -13.65
N THR A 343 -17.54 5.26 -12.73
CA THR A 343 -17.52 5.00 -11.29
C THR A 343 -18.90 4.58 -10.75
N GLY A 344 -19.97 4.93 -11.43
CA GLY A 344 -21.34 4.60 -11.08
C GLY A 344 -21.79 5.19 -9.73
N ARG A 345 -22.41 4.37 -8.88
CA ARG A 345 -22.83 4.80 -7.53
C ARG A 345 -21.62 5.10 -6.66
N GLN A 346 -21.73 6.15 -5.83
CA GLN A 346 -20.66 6.51 -4.89
C GLN A 346 -20.54 5.46 -3.79
N SER A 347 -19.32 5.05 -3.50
CA SER A 347 -19.05 4.23 -2.31
C SER A 347 -18.99 5.11 -1.07
N VAL A 348 -19.47 4.58 0.05
CA VAL A 348 -19.38 5.18 1.38
C VAL A 348 -18.39 4.37 2.21
N PRO A 349 -17.39 5.00 2.86
CA PRO A 349 -16.41 4.29 3.65
C PRO A 349 -17.01 3.74 4.95
N GLY A 350 -16.46 2.62 5.42
CA GLY A 350 -16.64 2.13 6.78
C GLY A 350 -15.84 2.94 7.79
N THR A 351 -16.12 2.73 9.07
CA THR A 351 -15.45 3.41 10.20
C THR A 351 -14.71 2.46 11.13
N GLU A 352 -15.13 1.20 11.16
CA GLU A 352 -14.64 0.19 12.09
C GLU A 352 -13.33 -0.46 11.58
N PRO A 353 -12.46 -0.97 12.48
CA PRO A 353 -11.33 -1.80 12.11
C PRO A 353 -11.75 -3.04 11.31
N GLY A 354 -10.91 -3.46 10.37
CA GLY A 354 -11.15 -4.63 9.52
C GLY A 354 -11.01 -5.95 10.25
N VAL A 355 -11.75 -6.17 11.32
CA VAL A 355 -11.75 -7.43 12.07
C VAL A 355 -13.17 -7.97 12.20
N LEU A 356 -13.31 -9.26 11.93
CA LEU A 356 -14.58 -9.97 12.07
C LEU A 356 -14.45 -11.00 13.20
N ASP A 357 -15.44 -11.02 14.09
CA ASP A 357 -15.65 -12.17 14.96
C ASP A 357 -16.11 -13.32 14.07
N ALA A 358 -15.24 -14.29 13.91
CA ALA A 358 -15.32 -15.33 12.88
C ALA A 358 -15.31 -16.73 13.51
N PRO A 359 -16.31 -17.08 14.34
CA PRO A 359 -16.33 -18.37 15.02
C PRO A 359 -16.36 -19.52 14.01
N VAL A 360 -15.49 -20.50 14.22
CA VAL A 360 -15.48 -21.80 13.52
C VAL A 360 -15.56 -22.92 14.55
N ALA A 361 -15.91 -24.12 14.11
CA ALA A 361 -16.17 -25.24 15.04
C ALA A 361 -14.97 -25.51 15.98
N ARG A 362 -13.75 -25.49 15.44
CA ARG A 362 -12.51 -25.72 16.23
C ARG A 362 -12.07 -24.51 17.05
N TYR A 363 -12.40 -23.28 16.62
CA TYR A 363 -11.94 -22.03 17.23
C TYR A 363 -13.10 -21.01 17.36
N PRO A 364 -13.93 -21.12 18.43
CA PRO A 364 -15.06 -20.22 18.63
C PRO A 364 -14.68 -18.73 18.80
N SER A 365 -13.43 -18.45 19.19
CA SER A 365 -12.91 -17.10 19.38
C SER A 365 -12.02 -16.61 18.23
N LEU A 366 -12.09 -17.26 17.07
CA LEU A 366 -11.32 -16.83 15.89
C LEU A 366 -11.70 -15.39 15.51
N LYS A 367 -10.68 -14.58 15.24
CA LYS A 367 -10.83 -13.23 14.70
C LYS A 367 -10.10 -13.15 13.36
N VAL A 368 -10.85 -12.98 12.30
CA VAL A 368 -10.30 -12.79 10.96
C VAL A 368 -10.07 -11.31 10.71
N GLY A 369 -8.81 -10.93 10.47
CA GLY A 369 -8.46 -9.60 10.02
C GLY A 369 -8.67 -9.48 8.50
N THR A 370 -9.58 -8.64 8.07
CA THR A 370 -9.90 -8.42 6.66
C THR A 370 -9.31 -7.09 6.19
N ILE A 371 -8.62 -7.12 5.04
CA ILE A 371 -8.06 -5.96 4.35
C ILE A 371 -8.51 -6.05 2.89
N VAL A 372 -9.22 -5.01 2.42
CA VAL A 372 -9.83 -5.06 1.09
C VAL A 372 -8.99 -4.26 0.10
N CYS A 373 -8.31 -4.97 -0.82
CA CYS A 373 -7.66 -4.41 -2.01
C CYS A 373 -6.69 -3.25 -1.69
N PHE A 374 -7.04 -2.03 -2.07
CA PHE A 374 -6.27 -0.80 -1.90
C PHE A 374 -5.90 -0.49 -0.43
N GLU A 375 -6.63 -1.01 0.53
CA GLU A 375 -6.36 -0.83 1.97
C GLU A 375 -4.98 -1.34 2.40
N LEU A 376 -4.39 -2.29 1.67
CA LEU A 376 -3.02 -2.76 1.92
C LEU A 376 -1.98 -1.64 1.91
N ALA A 377 -2.23 -0.54 1.19
CA ALA A 377 -1.33 0.60 1.13
C ALA A 377 -1.35 1.46 2.40
N TYR A 378 -2.41 1.38 3.23
CA TYR A 378 -2.67 2.27 4.36
C TYR A 378 -2.28 1.66 5.69
N ASP A 379 -1.37 2.34 6.40
CA ASP A 379 -0.86 1.86 7.70
C ASP A 379 -1.96 1.79 8.76
N ASP A 380 -2.81 2.83 8.85
CA ASP A 380 -3.82 2.92 9.90
C ASP A 380 -4.81 1.76 9.81
N THR A 381 -5.32 1.45 8.60
CA THR A 381 -6.25 0.33 8.41
C THR A 381 -5.59 -1.00 8.76
N VAL A 382 -4.38 -1.24 8.25
CA VAL A 382 -3.65 -2.49 8.48
C VAL A 382 -3.30 -2.68 9.97
N TYR A 383 -2.82 -1.62 10.63
CA TYR A 383 -2.46 -1.73 12.04
C TYR A 383 -3.67 -1.81 12.97
N ASP A 384 -4.77 -1.09 12.66
CA ASP A 384 -5.99 -1.16 13.46
C ASP A 384 -6.61 -2.57 13.40
N THR A 385 -6.56 -3.23 12.24
CA THR A 385 -7.02 -4.60 12.05
C THR A 385 -6.32 -5.58 13.02
N VAL A 386 -4.99 -5.49 13.15
CA VAL A 386 -4.26 -6.39 14.07
C VAL A 386 -4.38 -5.97 15.52
N ARG A 387 -4.50 -4.66 15.82
CA ARG A 387 -4.77 -4.17 17.19
C ARG A 387 -6.13 -4.62 17.70
N ALA A 388 -7.13 -4.69 16.82
CA ALA A 388 -8.46 -5.19 17.14
C ALA A 388 -8.50 -6.72 17.30
N GLY A 389 -7.38 -7.41 17.05
CA GLY A 389 -7.20 -8.83 17.34
C GLY A 389 -7.20 -9.77 16.15
N GLY A 390 -7.13 -9.28 14.90
CA GLY A 390 -7.01 -10.15 13.72
C GLY A 390 -5.87 -11.16 13.87
N ASN A 391 -6.20 -12.46 13.96
CA ASN A 391 -5.24 -13.55 14.19
C ASN A 391 -4.61 -14.07 12.90
N VAL A 392 -5.40 -14.12 11.84
CA VAL A 392 -5.02 -14.36 10.45
C VAL A 392 -5.49 -13.18 9.63
N ILE A 393 -4.68 -12.77 8.66
CA ILE A 393 -5.06 -11.68 7.75
C ILE A 393 -5.58 -12.28 6.45
N VAL A 394 -6.71 -11.78 6.00
CA VAL A 394 -7.29 -12.07 4.69
C VAL A 394 -7.23 -10.81 3.83
N SER A 395 -6.65 -10.92 2.66
CA SER A 395 -6.63 -9.87 1.63
C SER A 395 -7.62 -10.25 0.53
N GLN A 396 -8.76 -9.56 0.49
CA GLN A 396 -9.78 -9.73 -0.56
C GLN A 396 -9.58 -8.67 -1.62
N SER A 397 -9.44 -9.07 -2.90
CA SER A 397 -9.18 -8.11 -3.97
C SER A 397 -9.98 -8.41 -5.24
N ASN A 398 -10.39 -7.32 -5.90
CA ASN A 398 -10.92 -7.33 -7.25
C ASN A 398 -10.00 -6.51 -8.16
N GLU A 399 -9.08 -7.20 -8.82
CA GLU A 399 -8.08 -6.60 -9.70
C GLU A 399 -8.47 -6.74 -11.18
N ASN A 400 -9.70 -7.16 -11.48
CA ASN A 400 -10.15 -7.48 -12.85
C ASN A 400 -9.93 -6.30 -13.83
N THR A 401 -10.17 -5.08 -13.39
CA THR A 401 -9.96 -3.87 -14.21
C THR A 401 -8.48 -3.67 -14.58
N TYR A 402 -7.56 -4.13 -13.72
CA TYR A 402 -6.11 -3.93 -13.84
C TYR A 402 -5.37 -5.14 -14.43
N ALA A 403 -6.10 -6.11 -14.93
CA ALA A 403 -5.55 -7.33 -15.49
C ALA A 403 -4.50 -7.06 -16.59
N ASN A 404 -3.42 -7.87 -16.62
CA ASN A 404 -2.25 -7.70 -17.49
C ASN A 404 -1.50 -6.37 -17.28
N THR A 405 -1.55 -5.78 -16.08
CA THR A 405 -0.81 -4.55 -15.76
C THR A 405 0.14 -4.76 -14.60
N PHE A 406 1.00 -3.78 -14.35
CA PHE A 406 1.93 -3.79 -13.21
C PHE A 406 1.24 -3.64 -11.84
N GLN A 407 -0.05 -3.29 -11.81
CA GLN A 407 -0.81 -3.20 -10.56
C GLN A 407 -0.81 -4.53 -9.81
N ILE A 408 -1.03 -5.65 -10.51
CA ILE A 408 -1.12 -6.99 -9.91
C ILE A 408 0.18 -7.37 -9.17
N PRO A 409 1.37 -7.42 -9.80
CA PRO A 409 2.60 -7.73 -9.08
C PRO A 409 2.93 -6.72 -7.97
N GLN A 410 2.53 -5.44 -8.10
CA GLN A 410 2.71 -4.46 -7.04
C GLN A 410 1.85 -4.79 -5.82
N GLN A 411 0.59 -5.17 -6.01
CA GLN A 411 -0.28 -5.56 -4.90
C GLN A 411 0.20 -6.85 -4.22
N GLN A 412 0.75 -7.80 -4.98
CA GLN A 412 1.37 -9.00 -4.38
C GLN A 412 2.60 -8.64 -3.52
N VAL A 413 3.39 -7.67 -3.94
CA VAL A 413 4.48 -7.13 -3.11
C VAL A 413 3.94 -6.50 -1.82
N MET A 414 2.82 -5.78 -1.88
CA MET A 414 2.18 -5.22 -0.68
C MET A 414 1.76 -6.33 0.29
N ASN A 415 1.12 -7.39 -0.19
CA ASN A 415 0.79 -8.56 0.64
C ASN A 415 2.03 -9.14 1.34
N ARG A 416 3.14 -9.28 0.60
CA ARG A 416 4.42 -9.80 1.13
C ARG A 416 5.03 -8.89 2.20
N ILE A 417 5.03 -7.58 1.96
CA ILE A 417 5.55 -6.59 2.91
C ILE A 417 4.68 -6.55 4.16
N ARG A 418 3.34 -6.57 4.03
CA ARG A 418 2.43 -6.56 5.18
C ARG A 418 2.54 -7.84 6.00
N ALA A 419 2.68 -9.00 5.36
CA ALA A 419 2.91 -10.25 6.07
C ALA A 419 4.18 -10.20 6.94
N LYS A 420 5.30 -9.71 6.39
CA LYS A 420 6.56 -9.51 7.14
C LYS A 420 6.39 -8.50 8.28
N GLU A 421 5.81 -7.36 7.99
CA GLU A 421 5.64 -6.27 8.94
C GLU A 421 4.79 -6.68 10.14
N LEU A 422 3.68 -7.37 9.89
CA LEU A 422 2.75 -7.83 10.92
C LEU A 422 3.20 -9.13 11.61
N GLY A 423 4.18 -9.83 11.03
CA GLY A 423 4.58 -11.17 11.48
C GLY A 423 3.44 -12.17 11.43
N ARG A 424 2.53 -12.02 10.44
CA ARG A 424 1.32 -12.84 10.25
C ARG A 424 1.23 -13.35 8.83
N GLU A 425 0.59 -14.48 8.67
CA GLU A 425 0.20 -15.00 7.38
C GLU A 425 -0.91 -14.12 6.76
N VAL A 426 -0.86 -13.97 5.43
CA VAL A 426 -1.90 -13.31 4.64
C VAL A 426 -2.47 -14.32 3.66
N VAL A 427 -3.75 -14.62 3.79
CA VAL A 427 -4.50 -15.43 2.83
C VAL A 427 -5.08 -14.46 1.78
N VAL A 428 -4.70 -14.64 0.52
CA VAL A 428 -5.06 -13.74 -0.58
C VAL A 428 -6.16 -14.40 -1.41
N GLY A 429 -7.30 -13.74 -1.54
CA GLY A 429 -8.40 -14.14 -2.41
C GLY A 429 -8.69 -13.07 -3.46
N THR A 430 -8.56 -13.41 -4.74
CA THR A 430 -8.82 -12.51 -5.87
C THR A 430 -9.86 -13.09 -6.82
N LEU A 431 -10.52 -12.25 -7.62
CA LEU A 431 -11.50 -12.73 -8.59
C LEU A 431 -10.87 -13.54 -9.72
N ASN A 432 -9.77 -13.06 -10.29
CA ASN A 432 -9.13 -13.65 -11.48
C ASN A 432 -7.65 -13.29 -11.59
N SER A 433 -7.04 -12.91 -10.49
CA SER A 433 -5.64 -12.46 -10.44
C SER A 433 -4.77 -13.56 -9.79
N ILE A 434 -4.06 -13.24 -8.70
CA ILE A 434 -3.19 -14.18 -8.01
C ILE A 434 -3.72 -14.38 -6.59
N SER A 435 -4.30 -15.55 -6.33
CA SER A 435 -4.74 -15.99 -5.01
C SER A 435 -3.76 -16.98 -4.39
N GLY A 436 -3.81 -17.16 -3.09
CA GLY A 436 -2.97 -18.12 -2.37
C GLY A 436 -2.62 -17.67 -0.97
N HIS A 437 -1.42 -17.98 -0.50
CA HIS A 437 -0.99 -17.75 0.86
C HIS A 437 0.40 -17.11 0.92
N VAL A 438 0.51 -16.04 1.66
CA VAL A 438 1.78 -15.36 1.95
C VAL A 438 2.17 -15.66 3.39
N THR A 439 3.33 -16.28 3.59
CA THR A 439 3.84 -16.58 4.93
C THR A 439 4.24 -15.30 5.67
N ALA A 440 4.32 -15.36 6.99
CA ALA A 440 4.83 -14.27 7.82
C ALA A 440 6.28 -13.82 7.44
N ARG A 441 6.99 -14.60 6.63
CA ARG A 441 8.28 -14.26 6.04
C ARG A 441 8.17 -13.61 4.66
N GLY A 442 6.95 -13.39 4.16
CA GLY A 442 6.70 -12.77 2.86
C GLY A 442 6.96 -13.68 1.66
N THR A 443 6.95 -14.99 1.85
CA THR A 443 7.02 -15.96 0.76
C THR A 443 5.61 -16.29 0.31
N PHE A 444 5.34 -16.19 -0.98
CA PHE A 444 4.07 -16.60 -1.56
C PHE A 444 4.11 -18.11 -1.83
N ILE A 445 3.13 -18.84 -1.30
CA ILE A 445 3.01 -20.28 -1.42
C ILE A 445 1.85 -20.61 -2.35
N GLU A 446 2.10 -21.49 -3.31
CA GLU A 446 1.12 -22.03 -4.25
C GLU A 446 0.21 -20.96 -4.91
N PRO A 447 0.79 -19.91 -5.52
CA PRO A 447 -0.01 -18.90 -6.19
C PRO A 447 -0.85 -19.53 -7.31
N THR A 448 -2.07 -19.00 -7.49
CA THR A 448 -2.88 -19.31 -8.69
C THR A 448 -2.33 -18.56 -9.89
N ALA A 449 -2.74 -18.99 -11.10
CA ALA A 449 -2.49 -18.21 -12.30
C ALA A 449 -3.57 -17.13 -12.50
N GLU A 450 -3.21 -16.08 -13.25
CA GLU A 450 -4.17 -15.06 -13.69
C GLU A 450 -5.13 -15.63 -14.74
N PHE A 451 -6.38 -15.18 -14.73
CA PHE A 451 -7.46 -15.51 -15.68
C PHE A 451 -7.92 -16.97 -15.65
N GLU A 452 -7.63 -17.68 -14.59
CA GLU A 452 -8.10 -19.05 -14.38
C GLU A 452 -9.02 -19.12 -13.16
N GLY A 453 -10.02 -20.00 -13.22
CA GLY A 453 -10.74 -20.48 -12.04
C GLY A 453 -9.80 -21.41 -11.25
N ALA A 454 -9.68 -21.22 -9.96
CA ALA A 454 -8.78 -22.03 -9.16
C ALA A 454 -9.24 -22.12 -7.68
N GLU A 455 -8.91 -23.22 -7.06
CA GLU A 455 -9.13 -23.48 -5.65
C GLU A 455 -7.83 -23.85 -4.96
N ARG A 456 -7.64 -23.37 -3.72
CA ARG A 456 -6.50 -23.74 -2.88
C ARG A 456 -6.98 -24.04 -1.46
N LEU A 457 -6.50 -25.15 -0.90
CA LEU A 457 -6.64 -25.43 0.52
C LEU A 457 -5.37 -24.98 1.22
N VAL A 458 -5.48 -23.95 2.04
CA VAL A 458 -4.33 -23.34 2.73
C VAL A 458 -4.48 -23.48 4.22
N THR A 459 -3.54 -24.18 4.85
CA THR A 459 -3.48 -24.28 6.31
C THR A 459 -2.49 -23.25 6.84
N VAL A 460 -2.97 -22.28 7.59
CA VAL A 460 -2.17 -21.17 8.11
C VAL A 460 -2.18 -21.13 9.64
N PRO A 461 -1.03 -20.82 10.25
CA PRO A 461 -0.93 -20.66 11.68
C PRO A 461 -1.62 -19.39 12.17
N LEU A 462 -2.30 -19.46 13.30
CA LEU A 462 -2.87 -18.31 14.00
C LEU A 462 -1.80 -17.64 14.87
N ARG A 463 -1.67 -16.31 14.76
CA ARG A 463 -0.67 -15.54 15.51
C ARG A 463 -1.33 -14.39 16.25
N TYR A 464 -1.04 -14.31 17.56
CA TYR A 464 -1.70 -13.36 18.46
C TYR A 464 -0.81 -12.17 18.82
N ARG A 465 0.52 -12.34 18.81
CA ARG A 465 1.46 -11.31 19.23
C ARG A 465 1.54 -10.18 18.20
N LEU A 466 1.47 -8.93 18.66
CA LEU A 466 1.75 -7.76 17.84
C LEU A 466 3.26 -7.60 17.63
N THR A 467 3.67 -7.26 16.42
CA THR A 467 5.05 -6.84 16.16
C THR A 467 5.27 -5.42 16.68
N PRO A 468 6.50 -5.05 17.06
CA PRO A 468 6.84 -3.68 17.43
C PRO A 468 6.45 -2.65 16.35
N ALA A 469 6.48 -3.03 15.07
CA ALA A 469 6.10 -2.19 13.92
C ALA A 469 4.74 -1.54 14.06
N VAL A 470 3.77 -2.25 14.63
CA VAL A 470 2.39 -1.78 14.82
C VAL A 470 2.31 -0.50 15.68
N THR A 471 3.26 -0.32 16.60
CA THR A 471 3.36 0.87 17.46
C THR A 471 4.41 1.84 16.94
N VAL A 472 5.58 1.33 16.56
CA VAL A 472 6.75 2.13 16.18
C VAL A 472 6.54 2.80 14.81
N GLY A 473 5.94 2.11 13.83
CA GLY A 473 5.74 2.63 12.47
C GLY A 473 4.98 3.96 12.43
N PRO A 474 3.76 4.06 12.98
CA PRO A 474 3.00 5.31 13.03
C PRO A 474 3.71 6.41 13.82
N LEU A 475 4.40 6.05 14.91
CA LEU A 475 5.15 6.99 15.72
C LEU A 475 6.30 7.61 14.93
N LEU A 476 7.06 6.81 14.20
CA LEU A 476 8.17 7.29 13.36
C LEU A 476 7.69 8.24 12.26
N SER A 477 6.56 7.96 11.61
CA SER A 477 5.97 8.87 10.62
C SER A 477 5.64 10.23 11.19
N ARG A 478 5.01 10.27 12.36
CA ARG A 478 4.64 11.51 13.07
C ARG A 478 5.87 12.27 13.56
N ILE A 479 6.84 11.57 14.16
CA ILE A 479 8.11 12.18 14.59
C ILE A 479 8.85 12.77 13.40
N ALA A 480 8.94 12.06 12.29
CA ALA A 480 9.59 12.56 11.08
C ALA A 480 8.93 13.86 10.59
N LEU A 481 7.61 13.91 10.56
CA LEU A 481 6.87 15.12 10.15
C LEU A 481 7.17 16.29 11.09
N VAL A 482 7.05 16.09 12.39
CA VAL A 482 7.31 17.14 13.40
C VAL A 482 8.77 17.62 13.32
N ALA A 483 9.73 16.70 13.18
CA ALA A 483 11.15 17.02 13.04
C ALA A 483 11.43 17.83 11.76
N THR A 484 10.83 17.44 10.63
CA THR A 484 10.98 18.15 9.36
C THR A 484 10.41 19.57 9.44
N VAL A 485 9.21 19.74 9.99
CA VAL A 485 8.57 21.05 10.19
C VAL A 485 9.40 21.92 11.14
N GLY A 486 9.87 21.35 12.27
CA GLY A 486 10.74 22.03 13.22
C GLY A 486 12.06 22.51 12.61
N ALA A 487 12.70 21.65 11.79
CA ALA A 487 13.94 22.02 11.09
C ALA A 487 13.72 23.16 10.09
N LEU A 488 12.60 23.16 9.37
CA LEU A 488 12.23 24.26 8.46
C LEU A 488 11.98 25.56 9.22
N ALA A 489 11.24 25.50 10.33
CA ALA A 489 10.98 26.67 11.19
C ALA A 489 12.30 27.24 11.73
N PHE A 490 13.21 26.39 12.19
CA PHE A 490 14.54 26.79 12.65
C PHE A 490 15.32 27.53 11.56
N LEU A 491 15.35 26.99 10.33
CA LEU A 491 16.02 27.63 9.19
C LEU A 491 15.38 28.99 8.83
N LEU A 492 14.07 29.13 8.94
CA LEU A 492 13.36 30.38 8.72
C LEU A 492 13.77 31.45 9.78
N VAL A 493 13.75 31.07 11.06
CA VAL A 493 14.16 31.96 12.15
C VAL A 493 15.62 32.42 11.97
N GLN A 494 16.53 31.52 11.63
CA GLN A 494 17.92 31.89 11.34
C GLN A 494 18.02 32.91 10.20
N ARG A 495 17.24 32.78 9.15
CA ARG A 495 17.23 33.74 8.01
C ARG A 495 16.72 35.11 8.45
N PHE A 496 15.65 35.18 9.26
CA PHE A 496 15.14 36.45 9.77
C PHE A 496 16.15 37.15 10.68
N ARG A 497 16.81 36.41 11.57
CA ARG A 497 17.86 36.95 12.45
C ARG A 497 19.07 37.49 11.65
N ALA A 498 19.49 36.78 10.60
CA ALA A 498 20.58 37.23 9.74
C ALA A 498 20.23 38.52 8.97
N ARG A 499 18.99 38.64 8.47
CA ARG A 499 18.52 39.87 7.80
C ARG A 499 18.40 41.06 8.76
N GLY A 500 17.93 40.84 9.99
CA GLY A 500 17.84 41.89 11.00
C GLY A 500 19.22 42.46 11.40
N ARG A 501 20.25 41.59 11.48
CA ARG A 501 21.62 42.02 11.75
C ARG A 501 22.22 42.87 10.61
N LEU A 502 21.97 42.50 9.35
CA LEU A 502 22.41 43.28 8.18
C LEU A 502 21.73 44.65 8.09
N ALA A 503 20.41 44.73 8.41
CA ALA A 503 19.70 46.01 8.44
C ALA A 503 20.16 46.92 9.58
N GLY A 504 20.59 46.37 10.72
CA GLY A 504 21.10 47.13 11.85
C GLY A 504 22.54 47.67 11.62
N THR A 505 23.38 46.98 10.81
CA THR A 505 24.72 47.45 10.44
C THR A 505 24.67 48.60 9.42
N THR A 506 23.81 48.52 8.41
CA THR A 506 23.61 49.60 7.43
C THR A 506 23.03 50.86 8.08
N SER A 507 22.20 50.74 9.10
CA SER A 507 21.63 51.91 9.80
C SER A 507 22.65 52.60 10.70
N LYS A 508 23.67 51.90 11.22
CA LYS A 508 24.77 52.50 12.00
C LYS A 508 25.78 53.21 11.09
N GLU A 509 26.15 52.63 9.94
CA GLU A 509 27.08 53.26 9.00
C GLU A 509 26.51 54.56 8.38
N VAL A 510 25.17 54.69 8.28
CA VAL A 510 24.51 55.91 7.77
C VAL A 510 24.36 56.96 8.90
N LEU A 511 24.45 56.60 10.16
CA LEU A 511 24.40 57.54 11.32
C LEU A 511 25.80 58.06 11.71
N ASP A 512 26.86 57.34 11.34
CA ASP A 512 28.27 57.69 11.64
C ASP A 512 28.99 58.38 10.43
N ALA A 513 28.30 58.63 9.31
CA ALA A 513 28.75 59.40 8.14
C ALA A 513 28.00 60.74 8.00
#